data_7ab05a3f48bf1d08585c6885f77c909f
#
_entry.id   7ab05a3f48bf1d08585c6885f77c909f
#
_cell.length_a   1.000
_cell.length_b   1.000
_cell.length_c   1.000
_cell.angle_alpha   90.00
_cell.angle_beta   90.00
_cell.angle_gamma   90.00
#
_symmetry.space_group_name_H-M   'P 1'
#
loop_
_entity.id
_entity.type
_entity.pdbx_description
1 polymer ?
#
loop_
_entity_poly.entity_id
_entity_poly.type
_entity_poly.pdbx_seq_one_letter_code
_entity_poly.pdbx_strand_id
1 'polypeptide(L)'
;MVRASLIWLNYNSLGFIDIALRSIGSALRLDFDDYEVVIVDNASGDGSFERIRKFVEEKRPSSVRVKFVRSDANRGYAGGMNLGWEAKDPETKYVAFLNNDLIVEPNSLRELIDYMESDDKLAAVSGLVYLGNSKRIYSAGDYVTDHWIAGGVCGNGLEHECPGISKPHYVTYAEGAYMLVNAEIVRRAYPGGKPFIDETFLYLDDALLGLILWNKGYKTAYIPIKSGYHYANLTTKPVMNYYGLRANTALIMLLDTRFSWIKPFYLFRRDLGYKVLCLFRDEYCRAHRSFLDGYNLAQILRSKIGFKLDLHKAPYVKIGYLDFILFDFMMLNRIHYKSSIITHEMLTNPQSI
;
A
#
# COMPACT_ATOMS: atom_id res chain seq x y z
N MET A 1 9.06 19.25 18.81
CA MET A 1 9.27 17.80 18.51
C MET A 1 7.96 17.09 18.74
N VAL A 2 7.58 16.16 17.85
CA VAL A 2 6.41 15.29 18.03
C VAL A 2 6.86 13.84 17.95
N ARG A 3 6.14 12.96 18.67
CA ARG A 3 6.39 11.52 18.64
C ARG A 3 5.95 10.88 17.32
N ALA A 4 4.84 11.36 16.75
CA ALA A 4 4.31 10.88 15.49
C ALA A 4 3.96 12.00 14.51
N SER A 5 4.18 11.76 13.22
CA SER A 5 3.70 12.61 12.12
C SER A 5 2.73 11.79 11.26
N LEU A 6 1.51 12.30 11.07
CA LEU A 6 0.54 11.70 10.15
C LEU A 6 0.56 12.48 8.84
N ILE A 7 0.86 11.80 7.75
CA ILE A 7 0.89 12.35 6.39
C ILE A 7 -0.40 11.96 5.69
N TRP A 8 -1.20 12.97 5.31
CA TRP A 8 -2.47 12.82 4.63
C TRP A 8 -2.38 13.40 3.23
N LEU A 9 -2.66 12.60 2.19
CA LEU A 9 -2.43 12.97 0.79
C LEU A 9 -3.75 13.27 0.08
N ASN A 10 -3.87 14.47 -0.50
CA ASN A 10 -4.99 14.89 -1.34
C ASN A 10 -4.60 14.98 -2.81
N TYR A 11 -5.51 14.54 -3.69
CA TYR A 11 -5.47 14.83 -5.11
C TYR A 11 -6.88 14.79 -5.71
N ASN A 12 -7.35 15.94 -6.21
CA ASN A 12 -8.61 16.09 -6.96
C ASN A 12 -9.81 15.39 -6.28
N SER A 13 -10.05 15.69 -5.01
CA SER A 13 -11.10 15.02 -4.21
C SER A 13 -12.43 15.74 -4.18
N LEU A 14 -12.67 16.75 -5.03
CA LEU A 14 -13.94 17.51 -5.02
C LEU A 14 -15.15 16.62 -5.26
N GLY A 15 -15.03 15.59 -6.12
CA GLY A 15 -16.09 14.64 -6.43
C GLY A 15 -16.54 13.76 -5.26
N PHE A 16 -15.71 13.65 -4.20
CA PHE A 16 -16.01 12.93 -2.96
C PHE A 16 -15.58 13.73 -1.73
N ILE A 17 -15.70 15.04 -1.80
CA ILE A 17 -15.19 15.96 -0.77
C ILE A 17 -15.70 15.65 0.64
N ASP A 18 -16.95 15.21 0.79
CA ASP A 18 -17.51 14.87 2.09
C ASP A 18 -16.77 13.71 2.78
N ILE A 19 -16.31 12.71 1.99
CA ILE A 19 -15.47 11.63 2.49
C ILE A 19 -14.09 12.18 2.87
N ALA A 20 -13.48 12.99 2.01
CA ALA A 20 -12.17 13.59 2.27
C ALA A 20 -12.20 14.49 3.54
N LEU A 21 -13.25 15.29 3.74
CA LEU A 21 -13.41 16.09 4.95
C LEU A 21 -13.64 15.24 6.21
N ARG A 22 -14.38 14.13 6.10
CA ARG A 22 -14.51 13.16 7.21
C ARG A 22 -13.20 12.46 7.50
N SER A 23 -12.43 12.09 6.48
CA SER A 23 -11.11 11.48 6.60
C SER A 23 -10.15 12.41 7.36
N ILE A 24 -9.92 13.62 6.86
CA ILE A 24 -9.04 14.58 7.56
C ILE A 24 -9.58 14.94 8.93
N GLY A 25 -10.90 15.07 9.08
CA GLY A 25 -11.55 15.34 10.36
C GLY A 25 -11.34 14.24 11.41
N SER A 26 -11.25 12.97 11.00
CA SER A 26 -10.90 11.86 11.88
C SER A 26 -9.42 11.89 12.27
N ALA A 27 -8.54 12.19 11.32
CA ALA A 27 -7.10 12.34 11.55
C ALA A 27 -6.75 13.49 12.54
N LEU A 28 -7.55 14.54 12.57
CA LEU A 28 -7.40 15.68 13.51
C LEU A 28 -7.90 15.37 14.93
N ARG A 29 -8.56 14.24 15.15
CA ARG A 29 -9.20 13.87 16.43
C ARG A 29 -8.75 12.50 16.94
N LEU A 30 -7.51 12.11 16.60
CA LEU A 30 -6.92 10.90 17.16
C LEU A 30 -6.72 11.07 18.68
N ASP A 31 -6.97 9.99 19.41
CA ASP A 31 -6.68 9.93 20.85
C ASP A 31 -5.19 9.69 21.09
N PHE A 32 -4.40 10.70 20.72
CA PHE A 32 -2.95 10.75 20.88
C PHE A 32 -2.49 12.20 20.96
N ASP A 33 -1.79 12.58 22.01
CA ASP A 33 -1.51 14.00 22.29
C ASP A 33 -0.27 14.55 21.55
N ASP A 34 0.70 13.71 21.25
CA ASP A 34 2.00 14.13 20.73
C ASP A 34 2.17 13.79 19.23
N TYR A 35 1.33 14.41 18.40
CA TYR A 35 1.41 14.23 16.95
C TYR A 35 1.19 15.53 16.18
N GLU A 36 1.56 15.49 14.91
CA GLU A 36 1.23 16.49 13.91
C GLU A 36 0.54 15.84 12.70
N VAL A 37 -0.19 16.64 11.95
CA VAL A 37 -0.79 16.27 10.66
C VAL A 37 -0.14 17.08 9.55
N VAL A 38 0.47 16.40 8.58
CA VAL A 38 1.02 17.00 7.36
C VAL A 38 0.06 16.73 6.22
N ILE A 39 -0.62 17.76 5.78
CA ILE A 39 -1.59 17.71 4.69
C ILE A 39 -0.86 18.05 3.39
N VAL A 40 -0.75 17.07 2.52
CA VAL A 40 -0.10 17.22 1.21
C VAL A 40 -1.18 17.33 0.15
N ASP A 41 -1.15 18.42 -0.61
CA ASP A 41 -1.92 18.57 -1.85
C ASP A 41 -1.03 18.27 -3.06
N ASN A 42 -1.40 17.25 -3.81
CA ASN A 42 -0.62 16.73 -4.93
C ASN A 42 -0.96 17.44 -6.25
N ALA A 43 -0.98 18.78 -6.24
CA ALA A 43 -1.34 19.66 -7.36
C ALA A 43 -2.81 19.50 -7.80
N SER A 44 -3.77 19.52 -6.86
CA SER A 44 -5.19 19.51 -7.17
C SER A 44 -5.60 20.78 -7.94
N GLY A 45 -6.37 20.60 -9.02
CA GLY A 45 -6.91 21.68 -9.86
C GLY A 45 -8.42 21.87 -9.74
N ASP A 46 -9.09 21.10 -8.89
CA ASP A 46 -10.56 21.02 -8.79
C ASP A 46 -11.17 21.89 -7.66
N GLY A 47 -10.33 22.60 -6.88
CA GLY A 47 -10.78 23.40 -5.72
C GLY A 47 -10.94 22.60 -4.42
N SER A 48 -10.60 21.30 -4.40
CA SER A 48 -10.67 20.47 -3.19
C SER A 48 -9.71 20.93 -2.10
N PHE A 49 -8.52 21.37 -2.49
CA PHE A 49 -7.49 21.83 -1.53
C PHE A 49 -7.97 23.03 -0.71
N GLU A 50 -8.57 24.02 -1.35
CA GLU A 50 -9.08 25.23 -0.70
C GLU A 50 -10.21 24.89 0.29
N ARG A 51 -11.10 23.95 -0.07
CA ARG A 51 -12.17 23.46 0.82
C ARG A 51 -11.62 22.70 2.02
N ILE A 52 -10.63 21.83 1.80
CA ILE A 52 -9.97 21.07 2.87
C ILE A 52 -9.24 22.04 3.81
N ARG A 53 -8.49 22.99 3.27
CA ARG A 53 -7.77 24.00 4.06
C ARG A 53 -8.72 24.79 4.95
N LYS A 54 -9.80 25.32 4.39
CA LYS A 54 -10.83 26.05 5.16
C LYS A 54 -11.41 25.18 6.28
N PHE A 55 -11.78 23.94 5.97
CA PHE A 55 -12.32 23.02 6.97
C PHE A 55 -11.34 22.77 8.11
N VAL A 56 -10.07 22.56 7.81
CA VAL A 56 -9.02 22.30 8.80
C VAL A 56 -8.79 23.55 9.68
N GLU A 57 -8.70 24.73 9.09
CA GLU A 57 -8.55 26.00 9.81
C GLU A 57 -9.71 26.25 10.79
N GLU A 58 -10.94 25.85 10.43
CA GLU A 58 -12.14 26.00 11.27
C GLU A 58 -12.30 24.91 12.33
N LYS A 59 -11.84 23.68 12.08
CA LYS A 59 -12.19 22.48 12.86
C LYS A 59 -11.04 21.82 13.61
N ARG A 60 -9.79 22.19 13.33
CA ARG A 60 -8.64 21.58 14.03
C ARG A 60 -8.65 21.93 15.52
N PRO A 61 -8.39 20.97 16.41
CA PRO A 61 -8.10 21.26 17.81
C PRO A 61 -6.82 22.11 17.92
N SER A 62 -6.78 23.05 18.87
CA SER A 62 -5.59 23.89 19.11
C SER A 62 -4.35 23.09 19.51
N SER A 63 -4.52 21.89 20.09
CA SER A 63 -3.47 20.98 20.48
C SER A 63 -2.79 20.28 19.28
N VAL A 64 -3.46 20.18 18.13
CA VAL A 64 -2.92 19.47 16.96
C VAL A 64 -2.16 20.43 16.05
N ARG A 65 -0.89 20.15 15.84
CA ARG A 65 -0.08 20.88 14.85
C ARG A 65 -0.45 20.42 13.45
N VAL A 66 -0.66 21.37 12.53
CA VAL A 66 -0.97 21.08 11.14
C VAL A 66 -0.03 21.84 10.23
N LYS A 67 0.51 21.14 9.23
CA LYS A 67 1.28 21.71 8.13
C LYS A 67 0.56 21.47 6.81
N PHE A 68 0.56 22.45 5.93
CA PHE A 68 0.07 22.33 4.56
C PHE A 68 1.26 22.38 3.60
N VAL A 69 1.31 21.41 2.70
CA VAL A 69 2.34 21.31 1.66
C VAL A 69 1.65 21.12 0.32
N ARG A 70 2.01 21.91 -0.68
CA ARG A 70 1.46 21.79 -2.03
C ARG A 70 2.56 21.44 -3.02
N SER A 71 2.32 20.43 -3.84
CA SER A 71 3.20 20.04 -4.94
C SER A 71 2.93 20.91 -6.17
N ASP A 72 3.96 21.12 -7.00
CA ASP A 72 3.83 21.82 -8.29
C ASP A 72 3.19 20.93 -9.38
N ALA A 73 3.29 19.60 -9.20
CA ALA A 73 2.76 18.62 -10.14
C ALA A 73 2.26 17.38 -9.39
N ASN A 74 1.36 16.60 -10.02
CA ASN A 74 0.96 15.31 -9.49
C ASN A 74 2.13 14.33 -9.52
N ARG A 75 2.63 13.95 -8.34
CA ARG A 75 3.74 13.01 -8.12
C ARG A 75 3.29 11.58 -7.84
N GLY A 76 1.99 11.29 -8.00
CA GLY A 76 1.41 10.02 -7.59
C GLY A 76 1.37 9.85 -6.07
N TYR A 77 1.07 8.65 -5.63
CA TYR A 77 1.07 8.31 -4.20
C TYR A 77 2.49 8.40 -3.61
N ALA A 78 3.46 7.71 -4.24
CA ALA A 78 4.83 7.64 -3.75
C ALA A 78 5.47 9.02 -3.56
N GLY A 79 5.49 9.84 -4.60
CA GLY A 79 6.11 11.17 -4.54
C GLY A 79 5.34 12.14 -3.66
N GLY A 80 4.00 12.04 -3.61
CA GLY A 80 3.18 12.84 -2.71
C GLY A 80 3.43 12.52 -1.24
N MET A 81 3.48 11.26 -0.86
CA MET A 81 3.79 10.83 0.50
C MET A 81 5.25 11.17 0.88
N ASN A 82 6.20 11.06 -0.06
CA ASN A 82 7.58 11.47 0.15
C ASN A 82 7.71 12.99 0.39
N LEU A 83 6.89 13.81 -0.28
CA LEU A 83 6.86 15.25 -0.02
C LEU A 83 6.40 15.55 1.43
N GLY A 84 5.38 14.80 1.91
CA GLY A 84 4.98 14.87 3.32
C GLY A 84 6.06 14.37 4.28
N TRP A 85 6.77 13.30 3.91
CA TRP A 85 7.91 12.79 4.68
C TRP A 85 9.04 13.83 4.83
N GLU A 86 9.30 14.62 3.81
CA GLU A 86 10.30 15.71 3.88
C GLU A 86 9.83 16.87 4.76
N ALA A 87 8.51 17.16 4.78
CA ALA A 87 7.92 18.28 5.51
C ALA A 87 7.61 17.99 6.99
N LYS A 88 7.58 16.71 7.39
CA LYS A 88 7.29 16.33 8.78
C LYS A 88 8.33 16.86 9.76
N ASP A 89 8.03 16.79 11.05
CA ASP A 89 9.03 17.04 12.10
C ASP A 89 10.23 16.10 11.89
N PRO A 90 11.46 16.62 11.74
CA PRO A 90 12.64 15.80 11.46
C PRO A 90 12.96 14.78 12.56
N GLU A 91 12.59 15.09 13.79
CA GLU A 91 12.86 14.27 14.98
C GLU A 91 11.74 13.25 15.26
N THR A 92 10.68 13.24 14.45
CA THR A 92 9.57 12.28 14.66
C THR A 92 10.05 10.83 14.57
N LYS A 93 9.62 10.01 15.53
CA LYS A 93 9.97 8.59 15.61
C LYS A 93 9.08 7.73 14.73
N TYR A 94 7.81 8.07 14.63
CA TYR A 94 6.80 7.31 13.88
C TYR A 94 6.14 8.16 12.81
N VAL A 95 5.91 7.57 11.65
CA VAL A 95 5.19 8.24 10.56
C VAL A 95 4.03 7.35 10.12
N ALA A 96 2.83 7.92 10.18
CA ALA A 96 1.63 7.29 9.63
C ALA A 96 1.31 7.88 8.26
N PHE A 97 1.05 7.02 7.27
CA PHE A 97 0.54 7.42 5.95
C PHE A 97 -0.95 7.15 5.91
N LEU A 98 -1.72 8.11 5.41
CA LEU A 98 -3.18 8.03 5.36
C LEU A 98 -3.74 8.55 4.04
N ASN A 99 -4.58 7.74 3.41
CA ASN A 99 -5.34 8.12 2.23
C ASN A 99 -6.47 9.10 2.57
N ASN A 100 -6.84 9.95 1.59
CA ASN A 100 -7.93 10.93 1.75
C ASN A 100 -9.34 10.33 1.71
N ASP A 101 -9.46 9.04 1.46
CA ASP A 101 -10.70 8.29 1.44
C ASP A 101 -10.78 7.20 2.53
N LEU A 102 -9.94 7.32 3.59
CA LEU A 102 -9.97 6.46 4.76
C LEU A 102 -10.29 7.27 6.02
N ILE A 103 -11.29 6.83 6.78
CA ILE A 103 -11.69 7.39 8.07
C ILE A 103 -11.08 6.53 9.16
N VAL A 104 -10.19 7.10 9.97
CA VAL A 104 -9.47 6.39 11.03
C VAL A 104 -10.28 6.30 12.33
N GLU A 105 -10.07 5.22 13.06
CA GLU A 105 -10.58 5.10 14.44
C GLU A 105 -9.73 5.92 15.42
N PRO A 106 -10.35 6.54 16.45
CA PRO A 106 -9.65 7.46 17.35
C PRO A 106 -8.41 6.87 18.03
N ASN A 107 -8.46 5.62 18.48
CA ASN A 107 -7.37 4.98 19.23
C ASN A 107 -6.31 4.34 18.32
N SER A 108 -6.55 4.28 17.01
CA SER A 108 -5.73 3.48 16.08
C SER A 108 -4.26 3.86 16.09
N LEU A 109 -3.91 5.14 16.12
CA LEU A 109 -2.53 5.58 16.11
C LEU A 109 -1.78 5.16 17.38
N ARG A 110 -2.41 5.30 18.54
CA ARG A 110 -1.86 4.89 19.85
C ARG A 110 -1.57 3.38 19.84
N GLU A 111 -2.57 2.58 19.49
CA GLU A 111 -2.46 1.13 19.51
C GLU A 111 -1.42 0.60 18.51
N LEU A 112 -1.29 1.23 17.33
CA LEU A 112 -0.24 0.92 16.36
C LEU A 112 1.17 1.24 16.90
N ILE A 113 1.32 2.39 17.58
CA ILE A 113 2.60 2.79 18.18
C ILE A 113 2.98 1.84 19.31
N ASP A 114 2.06 1.54 20.22
CA ASP A 114 2.29 0.67 21.38
C ASP A 114 2.75 -0.73 20.92
N TYR A 115 2.14 -1.25 19.85
CA TYR A 115 2.58 -2.52 19.28
C TYR A 115 3.95 -2.42 18.61
N MET A 116 4.22 -1.37 17.85
CA MET A 116 5.51 -1.19 17.20
C MET A 116 6.66 -1.10 18.20
N GLU A 117 6.41 -0.65 19.42
CA GLU A 117 7.40 -0.58 20.49
C GLU A 117 7.69 -1.94 21.16
N SER A 118 6.91 -2.98 20.85
CA SER A 118 7.12 -4.32 21.41
C SER A 118 8.28 -5.10 20.77
N ASP A 119 8.74 -4.70 19.58
CA ASP A 119 9.87 -5.34 18.88
C ASP A 119 10.67 -4.29 18.09
N ASP A 120 11.92 -4.10 18.44
CA ASP A 120 12.83 -3.12 17.80
C ASP A 120 13.10 -3.37 16.31
N LYS A 121 12.74 -4.55 15.81
CA LYS A 121 12.83 -4.90 14.39
C LYS A 121 11.56 -4.59 13.60
N LEU A 122 10.47 -4.23 14.27
CA LEU A 122 9.24 -3.81 13.57
C LEU A 122 9.46 -2.46 12.89
N ALA A 123 9.34 -2.49 11.57
CA ALA A 123 9.58 -1.32 10.73
C ALA A 123 8.29 -0.72 10.17
N ALA A 124 7.25 -1.55 9.96
CA ALA A 124 5.94 -1.10 9.51
C ALA A 124 4.83 -1.98 10.10
N VAL A 125 3.69 -1.37 10.42
CA VAL A 125 2.50 -2.06 10.92
C VAL A 125 1.23 -1.46 10.33
N SER A 126 0.21 -2.30 10.16
CA SER A 126 -1.15 -1.88 9.81
C SER A 126 -2.18 -2.66 10.62
N GLY A 127 -3.38 -2.12 10.76
CA GLY A 127 -4.47 -2.79 11.49
C GLY A 127 -5.58 -3.26 10.55
N LEU A 128 -6.70 -3.70 11.15
CA LEU A 128 -7.89 -4.11 10.42
C LEU A 128 -8.60 -2.89 9.83
N VAL A 129 -8.76 -2.89 8.52
CA VAL A 129 -9.46 -1.85 7.77
C VAL A 129 -10.69 -2.44 7.10
N TYR A 130 -11.85 -1.79 7.26
CA TYR A 130 -13.11 -2.19 6.63
C TYR A 130 -13.36 -1.43 5.33
N LEU A 131 -14.13 -2.01 4.44
CA LEU A 131 -14.52 -1.41 3.16
C LEU A 131 -15.72 -0.47 3.32
N GLY A 132 -15.51 0.83 3.19
CA GLY A 132 -16.54 1.86 3.29
C GLY A 132 -17.34 1.73 4.59
N ASN A 133 -18.66 1.94 4.52
CA ASN A 133 -19.56 1.78 5.67
C ASN A 133 -20.05 0.32 5.87
N SER A 134 -19.33 -0.65 5.35
CA SER A 134 -19.73 -2.06 5.43
C SER A 134 -19.01 -2.79 6.57
N LYS A 135 -19.46 -4.02 6.86
CA LYS A 135 -18.75 -4.97 7.75
C LYS A 135 -17.74 -5.83 6.98
N ARG A 136 -17.52 -5.55 5.68
CA ARG A 136 -16.58 -6.29 4.86
C ARG A 136 -15.18 -5.78 5.09
N ILE A 137 -14.24 -6.68 5.15
CA ILE A 137 -12.82 -6.37 5.33
C ILE A 137 -12.26 -5.79 4.02
N TYR A 138 -11.56 -4.67 4.11
CA TYR A 138 -10.71 -4.15 3.04
C TYR A 138 -9.32 -4.80 3.11
N SER A 139 -8.66 -4.72 4.27
CA SER A 139 -7.38 -5.38 4.55
C SER A 139 -7.30 -5.85 5.99
N ALA A 140 -6.70 -7.02 6.18
CA ALA A 140 -6.34 -7.63 7.46
C ALA A 140 -4.92 -8.23 7.37
N GLY A 141 -3.99 -7.46 6.82
CA GLY A 141 -2.65 -7.88 6.47
C GLY A 141 -2.51 -8.24 4.99
N ASP A 142 -1.37 -7.91 4.43
CA ASP A 142 -1.14 -8.00 2.99
C ASP A 142 0.10 -8.83 2.69
N TYR A 143 -0.02 -9.63 1.63
CA TYR A 143 1.00 -10.59 1.25
C TYR A 143 1.34 -10.54 -0.24
N VAL A 144 2.55 -10.95 -0.53
CA VAL A 144 2.96 -11.27 -1.90
C VAL A 144 2.98 -12.79 -2.06
N THR A 145 2.41 -13.29 -3.14
CA THR A 145 2.47 -14.71 -3.48
C THR A 145 3.76 -15.03 -4.22
N ASP A 146 4.21 -16.26 -4.17
CA ASP A 146 5.34 -16.71 -4.98
C ASP A 146 5.06 -16.70 -6.50
N HIS A 147 3.81 -16.40 -6.89
CA HIS A 147 3.37 -16.11 -8.25
C HIS A 147 3.25 -14.60 -8.53
N TRP A 148 3.97 -13.76 -7.77
CA TRP A 148 4.07 -12.31 -7.98
C TRP A 148 2.76 -11.53 -7.92
N ILE A 149 1.82 -11.95 -7.08
CA ILE A 149 0.59 -11.20 -6.82
C ILE A 149 0.67 -10.61 -5.43
N ALA A 150 0.51 -9.31 -5.33
CA ALA A 150 0.33 -8.61 -4.07
C ALA A 150 -1.17 -8.44 -3.78
N GLY A 151 -1.58 -8.60 -2.52
CA GLY A 151 -2.98 -8.41 -2.14
C GLY A 151 -3.26 -8.71 -0.67
N GLY A 152 -4.39 -8.15 -0.22
CA GLY A 152 -4.89 -8.29 1.15
C GLY A 152 -5.47 -9.65 1.45
N VAL A 153 -5.28 -10.06 2.68
CA VAL A 153 -5.94 -11.24 3.25
C VAL A 153 -7.38 -10.89 3.59
N CYS A 154 -8.29 -11.80 3.30
CA CYS A 154 -9.71 -11.64 3.58
C CYS A 154 -10.44 -10.51 2.84
N GLY A 155 -9.83 -9.92 1.82
CA GLY A 155 -10.45 -8.83 1.08
C GLY A 155 -11.89 -9.17 0.61
N ASN A 156 -12.85 -8.31 0.95
CA ASN A 156 -14.28 -8.46 0.76
C ASN A 156 -14.99 -9.56 1.59
N GLY A 157 -14.26 -10.29 2.46
CA GLY A 157 -14.85 -11.23 3.42
C GLY A 157 -15.42 -10.55 4.64
N LEU A 158 -16.17 -11.32 5.46
CA LEU A 158 -16.59 -10.92 6.80
C LEU A 158 -15.60 -11.48 7.84
N GLU A 159 -15.52 -10.87 9.02
CA GLU A 159 -14.57 -11.30 10.05
C GLU A 159 -14.69 -12.79 10.42
N HIS A 160 -15.91 -13.31 10.51
CA HIS A 160 -16.13 -14.71 10.84
C HIS A 160 -15.71 -15.68 9.71
N GLU A 161 -15.55 -15.19 8.49
CA GLU A 161 -15.04 -15.94 7.33
C GLU A 161 -13.51 -15.96 7.27
N CYS A 162 -12.86 -15.21 8.17
CA CYS A 162 -11.43 -14.97 8.17
C CYS A 162 -10.78 -15.41 9.49
N PRO A 163 -10.61 -16.70 9.72
CA PRO A 163 -9.92 -17.19 10.91
C PRO A 163 -8.48 -16.66 10.95
N GLY A 164 -8.00 -16.30 12.14
CA GLY A 164 -6.63 -15.80 12.35
C GLY A 164 -6.48 -14.29 12.35
N ILE A 165 -7.44 -13.52 11.83
CA ILE A 165 -7.38 -12.04 11.88
C ILE A 165 -7.51 -11.45 13.29
N SER A 166 -7.89 -12.25 14.27
CA SER A 166 -7.97 -11.88 15.69
C SER A 166 -6.61 -11.91 16.41
N LYS A 167 -5.53 -12.31 15.73
CA LYS A 167 -4.19 -12.39 16.31
C LYS A 167 -3.20 -11.56 15.48
N PRO A 168 -2.22 -10.91 16.15
CA PRO A 168 -1.15 -10.25 15.42
C PRO A 168 -0.29 -11.31 14.70
N HIS A 169 0.15 -10.96 13.49
CA HIS A 169 1.03 -11.83 12.70
C HIS A 169 1.89 -11.02 11.73
N TYR A 170 3.01 -11.60 11.31
CA TYR A 170 3.86 -10.99 10.31
C TYR A 170 3.24 -11.11 8.92
N VAL A 171 3.40 -10.04 8.12
CA VAL A 171 2.87 -9.90 6.77
C VAL A 171 3.99 -9.55 5.81
N THR A 172 3.80 -9.71 4.50
CA THR A 172 4.81 -9.25 3.53
C THR A 172 4.93 -7.73 3.58
N TYR A 173 3.81 -7.03 3.74
CA TYR A 173 3.78 -5.56 3.81
C TYR A 173 2.57 -5.04 4.59
N ALA A 174 2.73 -3.86 5.18
CA ALA A 174 1.64 -3.11 5.80
C ALA A 174 0.86 -2.38 4.70
N GLU A 175 -0.47 -2.34 4.81
CA GLU A 175 -1.37 -1.80 3.80
C GLU A 175 -1.26 -0.28 3.69
N GLY A 176 -1.07 0.22 2.44
CA GLY A 176 -0.71 1.61 2.16
C GLY A 176 -1.79 2.66 2.43
N ALA A 177 -3.07 2.28 2.57
CA ALA A 177 -4.13 3.24 2.85
C ALA A 177 -4.05 3.81 4.28
N TYR A 178 -3.59 2.98 5.25
CA TYR A 178 -3.23 3.42 6.60
C TYR A 178 -2.18 2.50 7.21
N MET A 179 -0.91 2.90 7.14
CA MET A 179 0.20 2.20 7.78
C MET A 179 0.99 3.14 8.68
N LEU A 180 1.60 2.58 9.73
CA LEU A 180 2.57 3.24 10.59
C LEU A 180 3.96 2.68 10.31
N VAL A 181 4.98 3.55 10.16
CA VAL A 181 6.37 3.13 9.99
C VAL A 181 7.29 3.72 11.05
N ASN A 182 8.35 2.99 11.38
CA ASN A 182 9.45 3.50 12.19
C ASN A 182 10.37 4.35 11.29
N ALA A 183 10.42 5.66 11.55
CA ALA A 183 11.13 6.60 10.71
C ALA A 183 12.66 6.36 10.68
N GLU A 184 13.25 5.92 11.77
CA GLU A 184 14.69 5.65 11.84
C GLU A 184 15.05 4.42 11.00
N ILE A 185 14.26 3.35 11.12
CA ILE A 185 14.46 2.13 10.32
C ILE A 185 14.33 2.45 8.83
N VAL A 186 13.30 3.18 8.43
CA VAL A 186 13.11 3.58 7.03
C VAL A 186 14.29 4.39 6.51
N ARG A 187 14.75 5.40 7.26
CA ARG A 187 15.93 6.20 6.86
C ARG A 187 17.18 5.33 6.63
N ARG A 188 17.38 4.30 7.44
CA ARG A 188 18.57 3.41 7.34
C ARG A 188 18.43 2.34 6.25
N ALA A 189 17.24 1.76 6.12
CA ALA A 189 17.04 0.54 5.34
C ALA A 189 16.60 0.82 3.90
N TYR A 190 15.81 1.88 3.69
CA TYR A 190 15.17 2.12 2.42
C TYR A 190 16.02 3.01 1.50
N PRO A 191 16.01 2.77 0.17
CA PRO A 191 16.80 3.56 -0.77
C PRO A 191 16.50 5.05 -0.68
N GLY A 192 17.54 5.88 -0.56
CA GLY A 192 17.40 7.33 -0.43
C GLY A 192 16.88 7.83 0.92
N GLY A 193 16.68 6.95 1.91
CA GLY A 193 16.21 7.32 3.26
C GLY A 193 14.77 7.81 3.32
N LYS A 194 13.96 7.54 2.27
CA LYS A 194 12.54 7.89 2.14
C LYS A 194 11.70 6.61 2.07
N PRO A 195 10.41 6.63 2.46
CA PRO A 195 9.59 5.42 2.50
C PRO A 195 9.23 4.83 1.14
N PHE A 196 9.22 5.65 0.09
CA PHE A 196 8.83 5.22 -1.24
C PHE A 196 9.83 5.63 -2.31
N ILE A 197 9.85 4.93 -3.42
CA ILE A 197 10.62 5.29 -4.62
C ILE A 197 9.69 6.05 -5.55
N ASP A 198 9.96 7.33 -5.81
CA ASP A 198 9.07 8.25 -6.53
C ASP A 198 8.58 7.69 -7.88
N GLU A 199 9.40 6.91 -8.58
CA GLU A 199 9.08 6.35 -9.89
C GLU A 199 8.02 5.25 -9.86
N THR A 200 7.69 4.69 -8.70
CA THR A 200 6.53 3.80 -8.57
C THR A 200 5.26 4.55 -8.91
N PHE A 201 5.17 5.82 -8.54
CA PHE A 201 4.07 6.73 -8.79
C PHE A 201 2.76 6.28 -8.13
N LEU A 202 2.26 5.09 -8.46
CA LEU A 202 1.02 4.53 -7.94
C LEU A 202 1.06 3.01 -8.01
N TYR A 203 0.64 2.35 -6.94
CA TYR A 203 0.73 0.90 -6.69
C TYR A 203 2.18 0.39 -6.59
N LEU A 204 2.36 -0.77 -5.98
CA LEU A 204 3.63 -1.40 -5.66
C LEU A 204 4.39 -0.74 -4.50
N ASP A 205 4.04 0.46 -4.10
CA ASP A 205 4.77 1.29 -3.14
C ASP A 205 4.91 0.60 -1.79
N ASP A 206 3.80 0.15 -1.22
CA ASP A 206 3.67 -0.55 0.05
C ASP A 206 4.28 -1.96 0.01
N ALA A 207 3.99 -2.73 -1.04
CA ALA A 207 4.57 -4.06 -1.23
C ALA A 207 6.10 -3.99 -1.36
N LEU A 208 6.61 -2.99 -2.09
CA LEU A 208 8.04 -2.79 -2.27
C LEU A 208 8.70 -2.35 -0.96
N LEU A 209 8.04 -1.46 -0.18
CA LEU A 209 8.50 -1.07 1.15
C LEU A 209 8.67 -2.30 2.04
N GLY A 210 7.64 -3.13 2.17
CA GLY A 210 7.69 -4.34 2.98
C GLY A 210 8.78 -5.32 2.52
N LEU A 211 8.85 -5.62 1.23
CA LEU A 211 9.86 -6.52 0.68
C LEU A 211 11.30 -6.03 0.93
N ILE A 212 11.57 -4.73 0.78
CA ILE A 212 12.89 -4.16 1.05
C ILE A 212 13.21 -4.27 2.54
N LEU A 213 12.27 -3.93 3.42
CA LEU A 213 12.45 -4.03 4.87
C LEU A 213 12.79 -5.46 5.29
N TRP A 214 12.04 -6.47 4.82
CA TRP A 214 12.33 -7.88 5.09
C TRP A 214 13.71 -8.30 4.57
N ASN A 215 14.07 -7.87 3.38
CA ASN A 215 15.38 -8.19 2.80
C ASN A 215 16.55 -7.53 3.57
N LYS A 216 16.28 -6.49 4.35
CA LYS A 216 17.23 -5.83 5.25
C LYS A 216 17.18 -6.35 6.70
N GLY A 217 16.35 -7.38 6.99
CA GLY A 217 16.25 -8.02 8.32
C GLY A 217 15.28 -7.33 9.28
N TYR A 218 14.44 -6.42 8.80
CA TYR A 218 13.34 -5.81 9.54
C TYR A 218 12.03 -6.54 9.27
N LYS A 219 11.01 -6.23 10.05
CA LYS A 219 9.72 -6.93 10.05
C LYS A 219 8.58 -5.98 9.72
N THR A 220 7.54 -6.53 9.12
CA THR A 220 6.24 -5.88 8.96
C THR A 220 5.14 -6.76 9.57
N ALA A 221 4.13 -6.15 10.19
CA ALA A 221 3.09 -6.90 10.90
C ALA A 221 1.69 -6.31 10.69
N TYR A 222 0.71 -7.21 10.74
CA TYR A 222 -0.69 -6.90 10.96
C TYR A 222 -1.01 -7.00 12.45
N ILE A 223 -1.85 -6.07 12.92
CA ILE A 223 -2.33 -6.03 14.30
C ILE A 223 -3.87 -6.09 14.29
N PRO A 224 -4.51 -6.93 15.14
CA PRO A 224 -5.96 -7.12 15.14
C PRO A 224 -6.69 -5.95 15.84
N ILE A 225 -6.36 -4.74 15.51
CA ILE A 225 -7.05 -3.54 15.96
C ILE A 225 -7.88 -2.96 14.82
N LYS A 226 -9.05 -2.45 15.16
CA LYS A 226 -9.87 -1.74 14.20
C LYS A 226 -9.22 -0.38 13.89
N SER A 227 -8.67 -0.25 12.70
CA SER A 227 -7.93 0.96 12.31
C SER A 227 -8.78 1.99 11.56
N GLY A 228 -9.81 1.55 10.83
CA GLY A 228 -10.67 2.49 10.13
C GLY A 228 -11.51 1.90 9.01
N TYR A 229 -12.06 2.78 8.18
CA TYR A 229 -12.94 2.47 7.06
C TYR A 229 -12.43 3.12 5.78
N HIS A 230 -12.08 2.33 4.78
CA HIS A 230 -11.55 2.79 3.49
C HIS A 230 -12.61 2.72 2.40
N TYR A 231 -12.92 3.85 1.78
CA TYR A 231 -13.89 3.92 0.68
C TYR A 231 -13.32 3.49 -0.68
N ALA A 232 -12.05 3.24 -0.73
CA ALA A 232 -11.22 2.65 -1.76
C ALA A 232 -11.43 3.14 -3.21
N ASN A 233 -10.33 3.44 -3.87
CA ASN A 233 -10.29 3.74 -5.31
C ASN A 233 -11.09 4.98 -5.78
N LEU A 234 -11.50 5.90 -4.89
CA LEU A 234 -12.26 7.07 -5.31
C LEU A 234 -11.47 7.97 -6.28
N THR A 235 -10.16 8.11 -6.05
CA THR A 235 -9.26 8.86 -6.92
C THR A 235 -8.70 8.01 -8.06
N THR A 236 -8.41 6.73 -7.82
CA THR A 236 -7.56 5.90 -8.70
C THR A 236 -8.34 5.05 -9.70
N LYS A 237 -9.66 4.90 -9.53
CA LYS A 237 -10.50 4.05 -10.39
C LYS A 237 -10.27 4.20 -11.90
N PRO A 238 -10.10 5.41 -12.47
CA PRO A 238 -9.89 5.57 -13.92
C PRO A 238 -8.54 5.01 -14.42
N VAL A 239 -7.54 4.94 -13.55
CA VAL A 239 -6.15 4.58 -13.92
C VAL A 239 -5.70 3.25 -13.31
N MET A 240 -6.54 2.62 -12.49
CA MET A 240 -6.22 1.43 -11.71
C MET A 240 -5.69 0.27 -12.57
N ASN A 241 -6.35 -0.03 -13.68
CA ASN A 241 -5.94 -1.14 -14.55
C ASN A 241 -4.55 -0.91 -15.16
N TYR A 242 -4.26 0.33 -15.55
CA TYR A 242 -2.98 0.67 -16.14
C TYR A 242 -1.85 0.55 -15.12
N TYR A 243 -1.95 1.27 -14.00
CA TYR A 243 -0.90 1.27 -12.99
C TYR A 243 -0.80 -0.07 -12.25
N GLY A 244 -1.90 -0.77 -12.05
CA GLY A 244 -1.91 -2.12 -11.48
C GLY A 244 -1.14 -3.13 -12.34
N LEU A 245 -1.35 -3.13 -13.66
CA LEU A 245 -0.61 -4.01 -14.57
C LEU A 245 0.88 -3.62 -14.66
N ARG A 246 1.18 -2.31 -14.70
CA ARG A 246 2.55 -1.77 -14.66
C ARG A 246 3.27 -2.23 -13.39
N ALA A 247 2.65 -2.07 -12.23
CA ALA A 247 3.17 -2.49 -10.93
C ALA A 247 3.40 -4.00 -10.86
N ASN A 248 2.43 -4.80 -11.29
CA ASN A 248 2.56 -6.26 -11.31
C ASN A 248 3.70 -6.72 -12.24
N THR A 249 3.85 -6.12 -13.42
CA THR A 249 4.95 -6.45 -14.32
C THR A 249 6.31 -6.12 -13.70
N ALA A 250 6.43 -4.97 -13.03
CA ALA A 250 7.64 -4.60 -12.32
C ALA A 250 7.94 -5.58 -11.16
N LEU A 251 6.93 -5.97 -10.39
CA LEU A 251 7.07 -6.94 -9.30
C LEU A 251 7.57 -8.30 -9.81
N ILE A 252 7.00 -8.83 -10.90
CA ILE A 252 7.47 -10.08 -11.53
C ILE A 252 8.95 -10.01 -11.85
N MET A 253 9.40 -8.91 -12.41
CA MET A 253 10.80 -8.75 -12.82
C MET A 253 11.76 -8.60 -11.65
N LEU A 254 11.35 -7.92 -10.58
CA LEU A 254 12.20 -7.60 -9.44
C LEU A 254 12.34 -8.76 -8.46
N LEU A 255 11.24 -9.47 -8.17
CA LEU A 255 11.14 -10.35 -7.03
C LEU A 255 11.57 -11.77 -7.38
N ASP A 256 12.54 -12.30 -6.66
CA ASP A 256 12.93 -13.70 -6.76
C ASP A 256 11.98 -14.58 -5.95
N THR A 257 11.53 -15.67 -6.59
CA THR A 257 10.63 -16.66 -6.01
C THR A 257 11.01 -18.05 -6.53
N ARG A 258 10.42 -19.12 -5.99
CA ARG A 258 10.62 -20.48 -6.51
C ARG A 258 10.22 -20.65 -7.98
N PHE A 259 9.40 -19.76 -8.54
CA PHE A 259 8.99 -19.77 -9.94
C PHE A 259 9.87 -18.88 -10.84
N SER A 260 10.96 -18.30 -10.31
CA SER A 260 11.82 -17.39 -11.08
C SER A 260 12.40 -17.98 -12.36
N TRP A 261 12.55 -19.31 -12.43
CA TRP A 261 13.03 -20.02 -13.61
C TRP A 261 12.08 -19.91 -14.83
N ILE A 262 10.77 -19.73 -14.61
CA ILE A 262 9.76 -19.62 -15.67
C ILE A 262 9.48 -18.15 -16.10
N LYS A 263 10.02 -17.16 -15.39
CA LYS A 263 9.78 -15.73 -15.68
C LYS A 263 9.98 -15.34 -17.14
N PRO A 264 11.09 -15.74 -17.82
CA PRO A 264 11.32 -15.32 -19.20
C PRO A 264 10.19 -15.79 -20.13
N PHE A 265 9.75 -17.04 -19.97
CA PHE A 265 8.63 -17.58 -20.74
C PHE A 265 7.32 -16.90 -20.41
N TYR A 266 7.05 -16.65 -19.12
CA TYR A 266 5.84 -15.99 -18.65
C TYR A 266 5.72 -14.55 -19.18
N LEU A 267 6.81 -13.79 -19.14
CA LEU A 267 6.85 -12.42 -19.65
C LEU A 267 6.73 -12.38 -21.19
N PHE A 268 7.44 -13.28 -21.88
CA PHE A 268 7.33 -13.40 -23.34
C PHE A 268 5.90 -13.71 -23.81
N ARG A 269 5.25 -14.67 -23.14
CA ARG A 269 3.86 -15.01 -23.45
C ARG A 269 2.88 -13.83 -23.25
N ARG A 270 3.07 -13.06 -22.18
CA ARG A 270 2.26 -11.86 -21.92
C ARG A 270 2.50 -10.78 -22.95
N ASP A 271 3.74 -10.50 -23.30
CA ASP A 271 4.10 -9.53 -24.33
C ASP A 271 3.46 -9.91 -25.68
N LEU A 272 3.64 -11.15 -26.12
CA LEU A 272 3.07 -11.65 -27.36
C LEU A 272 1.54 -11.61 -27.34
N GLY A 273 0.92 -12.03 -26.24
CA GLY A 273 -0.54 -12.01 -26.08
C GLY A 273 -1.11 -10.61 -26.20
N TYR A 274 -0.53 -9.62 -25.52
CA TYR A 274 -0.98 -8.23 -25.63
C TYR A 274 -0.75 -7.66 -27.03
N LYS A 275 0.37 -7.95 -27.70
CA LYS A 275 0.65 -7.52 -29.06
C LYS A 275 -0.40 -8.07 -30.06
N VAL A 276 -0.71 -9.34 -29.98
CA VAL A 276 -1.70 -9.98 -30.86
C VAL A 276 -3.10 -9.43 -30.60
N LEU A 277 -3.51 -9.33 -29.32
CA LEU A 277 -4.84 -8.84 -28.98
C LEU A 277 -5.01 -7.34 -29.28
N CYS A 278 -3.95 -6.56 -29.23
CA CYS A 278 -3.94 -5.14 -29.63
C CYS A 278 -4.37 -4.94 -31.09
N LEU A 279 -4.16 -5.91 -31.98
CA LEU A 279 -4.62 -5.84 -33.36
C LEU A 279 -6.14 -5.84 -33.48
N PHE A 280 -6.87 -6.27 -32.46
CA PHE A 280 -8.31 -6.44 -32.48
C PHE A 280 -9.05 -5.46 -31.54
N ARG A 281 -8.37 -4.95 -30.47
CA ARG A 281 -9.01 -4.10 -29.46
C ARG A 281 -8.01 -3.13 -28.80
N ASP A 282 -8.34 -1.85 -28.80
CA ASP A 282 -7.51 -0.78 -28.23
C ASP A 282 -7.21 -0.93 -26.73
N GLU A 283 -8.08 -1.60 -25.97
CA GLU A 283 -7.83 -1.88 -24.56
C GLU A 283 -6.56 -2.70 -24.33
N TYR A 284 -6.27 -3.65 -25.24
CA TYR A 284 -5.04 -4.45 -25.17
C TYR A 284 -3.81 -3.67 -25.62
N CYS A 285 -3.95 -2.66 -26.49
CA CYS A 285 -2.86 -1.73 -26.81
C CYS A 285 -2.44 -0.92 -25.56
N ARG A 286 -3.42 -0.48 -24.76
CA ARG A 286 -3.16 0.18 -23.47
C ARG A 286 -2.53 -0.78 -22.46
N ALA A 287 -3.00 -2.02 -22.39
CA ALA A 287 -2.41 -3.05 -21.54
C ALA A 287 -0.97 -3.37 -21.96
N HIS A 288 -0.69 -3.47 -23.27
CA HIS A 288 0.67 -3.68 -23.77
C HIS A 288 1.60 -2.53 -23.39
N ARG A 289 1.15 -1.27 -23.54
CA ARG A 289 1.93 -0.10 -23.12
C ARG A 289 2.22 -0.14 -21.62
N SER A 290 1.20 -0.43 -20.80
CA SER A 290 1.36 -0.58 -19.35
C SER A 290 2.36 -1.69 -18.99
N PHE A 291 2.34 -2.82 -19.71
CA PHE A 291 3.31 -3.91 -19.54
C PHE A 291 4.75 -3.44 -19.84
N LEU A 292 4.96 -2.72 -20.98
CA LEU A 292 6.28 -2.18 -21.32
C LEU A 292 6.77 -1.14 -20.29
N ASP A 293 5.88 -0.29 -19.82
CA ASP A 293 6.21 0.69 -18.78
C ASP A 293 6.55 0.02 -17.44
N GLY A 294 5.92 -1.12 -17.13
CA GLY A 294 6.28 -1.95 -15.99
C GLY A 294 7.68 -2.57 -16.13
N TYR A 295 8.05 -2.95 -17.34
CA TYR A 295 9.40 -3.44 -17.63
C TYR A 295 10.46 -2.35 -17.40
N ASN A 296 10.21 -1.15 -17.92
CA ASN A 296 11.10 0.00 -17.73
C ASN A 296 11.19 0.40 -16.24
N LEU A 297 10.05 0.42 -15.55
CA LEU A 297 10.01 0.68 -14.11
C LEU A 297 10.89 -0.31 -13.33
N ALA A 298 10.82 -1.61 -13.65
CA ALA A 298 11.63 -2.61 -12.97
C ALA A 298 13.13 -2.36 -13.12
N GLN A 299 13.59 -1.88 -14.28
CA GLN A 299 15.00 -1.52 -14.49
C GLN A 299 15.43 -0.35 -13.59
N ILE A 300 14.60 0.69 -13.52
CA ILE A 300 14.85 1.85 -12.66
C ILE A 300 14.89 1.42 -11.19
N LEU A 301 13.87 0.66 -10.74
CA LEU A 301 13.79 0.18 -9.37
C LEU A 301 14.96 -0.71 -9.00
N ARG A 302 15.39 -1.60 -9.90
CA ARG A 302 16.57 -2.47 -9.67
C ARG A 302 17.83 -1.68 -9.40
N SER A 303 18.06 -0.59 -10.16
CA SER A 303 19.23 0.26 -9.97
C SER A 303 19.17 1.04 -8.63
N LYS A 304 17.98 1.48 -8.22
CA LYS A 304 17.79 2.21 -6.95
C LYS A 304 17.85 1.31 -5.72
N ILE A 305 17.30 0.10 -5.80
CA ILE A 305 17.31 -0.88 -4.71
C ILE A 305 18.74 -1.41 -4.49
N GLY A 306 19.50 -1.64 -5.56
CA GLY A 306 20.91 -2.02 -5.50
C GLY A 306 21.19 -3.47 -5.05
N PHE A 307 20.14 -4.27 -4.80
CA PHE A 307 20.26 -5.70 -4.47
C PHE A 307 19.07 -6.50 -5.01
N LYS A 308 19.19 -7.82 -5.03
CA LYS A 308 18.14 -8.72 -5.49
C LYS A 308 17.10 -8.90 -4.37
N LEU A 309 15.83 -8.67 -4.68
CA LEU A 309 14.72 -8.94 -3.75
C LEU A 309 14.40 -10.42 -3.73
N ASP A 310 14.46 -11.02 -2.56
CA ASP A 310 14.16 -12.42 -2.31
C ASP A 310 12.89 -12.53 -1.48
N LEU A 311 11.85 -13.16 -2.05
CA LEU A 311 10.58 -13.35 -1.36
C LEU A 311 10.70 -14.27 -0.14
N HIS A 312 11.64 -15.22 -0.16
CA HIS A 312 11.82 -16.18 0.95
C HIS A 312 12.31 -15.54 2.25
N LYS A 313 12.73 -14.27 2.22
CA LYS A 313 13.08 -13.50 3.41
C LYS A 313 11.87 -12.85 4.09
N ALA A 314 10.70 -12.88 3.46
CA ALA A 314 9.46 -12.30 3.97
C ALA A 314 8.39 -13.39 4.15
N PRO A 315 7.38 -13.17 4.99
CA PRO A 315 6.15 -13.96 4.94
C PRO A 315 5.52 -13.86 3.54
N TYR A 316 5.10 -14.98 2.97
CA TYR A 316 4.48 -15.00 1.65
C TYR A 316 3.48 -16.14 1.49
N VAL A 317 2.64 -16.06 0.48
CA VAL A 317 1.70 -17.13 0.16
C VAL A 317 2.29 -18.08 -0.88
N LYS A 318 2.34 -19.36 -0.55
CA LYS A 318 2.70 -20.42 -1.49
C LYS A 318 1.49 -20.79 -2.35
N ILE A 319 1.70 -20.82 -3.67
CA ILE A 319 0.69 -21.27 -4.64
C ILE A 319 1.04 -22.69 -5.09
N GLY A 320 0.08 -23.61 -5.11
CA GLY A 320 0.28 -24.97 -5.63
C GLY A 320 0.76 -24.97 -7.08
N TYR A 321 1.56 -25.97 -7.49
CA TYR A 321 2.00 -26.06 -8.90
C TYR A 321 0.83 -26.22 -9.86
N LEU A 322 -0.17 -26.99 -9.50
CA LEU A 322 -1.39 -27.13 -10.31
C LEU A 322 -2.17 -25.81 -10.40
N ASP A 323 -2.31 -25.11 -9.28
CA ASP A 323 -2.96 -23.79 -9.24
C ASP A 323 -2.19 -22.76 -10.06
N PHE A 324 -0.85 -22.84 -10.06
CA PHE A 324 -0.02 -22.00 -10.92
C PHE A 324 -0.30 -22.28 -12.41
N ILE A 325 -0.35 -23.54 -12.83
CA ILE A 325 -0.62 -23.91 -14.23
C ILE A 325 -2.04 -23.51 -14.63
N LEU A 326 -3.03 -23.86 -13.80
CA LEU A 326 -4.44 -23.51 -14.05
C LEU A 326 -4.66 -22.00 -14.06
N PHE A 327 -3.96 -21.27 -13.21
CA PHE A 327 -4.06 -19.83 -13.15
C PHE A 327 -3.45 -19.15 -14.36
N ASP A 328 -2.38 -19.64 -14.88
CA ASP A 328 -1.76 -19.14 -16.09
C ASP A 328 -2.68 -19.33 -17.31
N PHE A 329 -3.38 -20.46 -17.36
CA PHE A 329 -4.42 -20.74 -18.37
C PHE A 329 -5.72 -19.95 -18.14
N MET A 330 -6.11 -19.72 -16.88
CA MET A 330 -7.37 -19.08 -16.51
C MET A 330 -7.27 -17.55 -16.31
N MET A 331 -6.06 -16.98 -16.30
CA MET A 331 -5.84 -15.55 -16.10
C MET A 331 -6.50 -14.64 -17.15
N LEU A 332 -6.95 -15.19 -18.24
CA LEU A 332 -7.77 -14.42 -19.19
C LEU A 332 -9.11 -13.98 -18.59
N ASN A 333 -9.55 -14.49 -17.43
CA ASN A 333 -10.90 -14.21 -16.94
C ASN A 333 -11.19 -14.11 -15.44
N ARG A 334 -10.30 -14.37 -14.44
CA ARG A 334 -10.74 -14.37 -13.03
C ARG A 334 -9.68 -13.99 -11.98
N ILE A 335 -9.58 -12.70 -11.69
CA ILE A 335 -8.88 -12.17 -10.48
C ILE A 335 -9.60 -12.55 -9.18
N HIS A 336 -10.91 -12.83 -9.21
CA HIS A 336 -11.75 -13.09 -8.01
C HIS A 336 -11.59 -14.46 -7.36
N TYR A 337 -11.12 -15.47 -8.04
CA TYR A 337 -11.03 -16.82 -7.48
C TYR A 337 -9.92 -16.99 -6.44
N LYS A 338 -8.92 -16.13 -6.44
CA LYS A 338 -7.70 -16.27 -5.62
C LYS A 338 -7.73 -15.66 -4.23
N SER A 339 -8.51 -14.63 -4.00
CA SER A 339 -8.62 -14.07 -2.64
C SER A 339 -9.11 -15.10 -1.63
N SER A 340 -9.98 -16.04 -2.05
CA SER A 340 -10.50 -17.09 -1.18
C SER A 340 -9.51 -18.24 -0.91
N ILE A 341 -8.65 -18.61 -1.87
CA ILE A 341 -7.65 -19.69 -1.69
C ILE A 341 -6.48 -19.21 -0.83
N ILE A 342 -6.00 -18.00 -1.09
CA ILE A 342 -4.96 -17.36 -0.30
C ILE A 342 -5.36 -17.26 1.16
N THR A 343 -6.62 -16.98 1.43
CA THR A 343 -7.15 -16.76 2.76
C THR A 343 -7.20 -18.03 3.60
N HIS A 344 -7.51 -19.17 3.00
CA HIS A 344 -7.80 -20.39 3.75
C HIS A 344 -6.53 -21.13 4.22
N GLU A 345 -5.51 -21.26 3.38
CA GLU A 345 -4.27 -21.96 3.74
C GLU A 345 -3.39 -21.19 4.76
N MET A 346 -3.36 -19.89 4.69
CA MET A 346 -2.50 -19.07 5.56
C MET A 346 -3.04 -18.90 6.96
N LEU A 347 -4.34 -18.84 7.10
CA LEU A 347 -4.99 -18.68 8.42
C LEU A 347 -5.05 -19.99 9.20
N THR A 348 -4.90 -21.13 8.52
CA THR A 348 -4.91 -22.46 9.15
C THR A 348 -3.51 -22.91 9.61
N ASN A 349 -2.42 -22.32 9.11
CA ASN A 349 -1.06 -22.69 9.51
C ASN A 349 -0.08 -21.48 9.55
N PRO A 350 -0.15 -20.62 10.59
CA PRO A 350 0.73 -19.47 10.74
C PRO A 350 2.20 -19.82 10.96
N GLN A 351 2.53 -21.11 11.21
CA GLN A 351 3.90 -21.57 11.48
C GLN A 351 4.62 -22.12 10.23
N SER A 352 3.95 -22.15 9.08
CA SER A 352 4.56 -22.57 7.83
C SER A 352 5.24 -21.41 7.06
N ILE A 353 5.51 -20.33 7.77
CA ILE A 353 6.27 -19.18 7.29
C ILE A 353 7.72 -19.29 7.71
#